data_537bcc22a224a8ce5d0698fd9657f9a6
#
_entry.id   537bcc22a224a8ce5d0698fd9657f9a6
#
_cell.length_a   1.000
_cell.length_b   1.000
_cell.length_c   1.000
_cell.angle_alpha   90.00
_cell.angle_beta   90.00
_cell.angle_gamma   90.00
#
_symmetry.space_group_name_H-M   'P 1'
#
loop_
_entity.id
_entity.type
_entity.pdbx_description
1 polymer ?
#
loop_
_entity_poly.entity_id
_entity_poly.type
_entity_poly.pdbx_seq_one_letter_code
_entity_poly.pdbx_strand_id
1 'polypeptide(L)'
;MSGSSLRSRNSAHKGAPTPVAPYQRHPPPPRRGHPTRSLHISLALLILGFFVVYAQKHQTFYYTKPIYTKNGKQLPDSFAICSKDGNGVYTVPEAEGVGQTQCVVVKHGEVIDTGSLGKIRRKWTEQKALNAIKIIYLPPGHTLTPGFIDSHGHPLIYGHAQQLPLHGCKSVTEVIQKVEDFVRKNPLKEGAWIEGLGWDQNLWEKKEFPTAEHFNSSPLLKDLPISLSRVDFHVEWVSPAILNLLGDDVPDVEGGQVVRDKDGKPTGIFVDNAIDMLTAIRPPWTDQDRERYLQIMLEDAMSKGLTGVHDAQGFLKEVPFWKRMSEEGRLPIRFYQMLKCEDEDFCGDKMDQIVDSDSHFTLRSVKLFGDGALGSRGAALIDDYSDKPGWKGFMLKPEEVWKPLVKRWHEAGWQVNVHTIGDKAAHVVLDAIEAAIESDTPSCRDARFRLEHAQIMTPKDLERAARLGVIASVQPTHATSDMWYAEDRLGPDRIKGAYAWRSYLNHGGRITLGSDFPVESIDPLKGFYAAVTRLAEDGQSPQGKGGWYPGEKLTRVEALRGMTIDGAYASFSNDTGSLTVGRKFDAVIWEDDLMKVPDDEILEVKVKGVIVDGKVIWGSVG
;
A
#
# COMPACT_ATOMS: atom_id res chain seq x y z
N MET A 1 -63.78 -19.87 -1.77
CA MET A 1 -64.54 -20.49 -0.66
C MET A 1 -64.01 -19.78 0.56
N SER A 2 -64.70 -18.81 1.00
CA SER A 2 -65.70 -18.62 2.09
C SER A 2 -65.00 -18.71 3.45
N GLY A 3 -65.04 -17.80 4.37
CA GLY A 3 -65.95 -16.72 4.61
C GLY A 3 -65.77 -16.34 6.08
N SER A 4 -65.80 -15.07 6.31
CA SER A 4 -66.78 -14.34 7.11
C SER A 4 -66.74 -14.64 8.63
N SER A 5 -66.87 -13.78 9.54
CA SER A 5 -67.43 -12.44 9.70
C SER A 5 -67.91 -12.29 11.14
N LEU A 6 -67.90 -11.06 11.61
CA LEU A 6 -68.90 -10.30 12.33
C LEU A 6 -69.02 -10.36 13.87
N ARG A 7 -68.84 -9.17 14.44
CA ARG A 7 -69.83 -8.37 15.22
C ARG A 7 -70.24 -8.91 16.58
N SER A 8 -70.60 -8.18 17.60
CA SER A 8 -71.02 -6.77 17.82
C SER A 8 -71.36 -6.53 19.28
N ARG A 9 -71.26 -5.27 19.69
CA ARG A 9 -72.27 -4.44 20.41
C ARG A 9 -72.68 -4.68 21.89
N ASN A 10 -72.58 -3.53 22.57
CA ASN A 10 -73.59 -2.80 23.37
C ASN A 10 -73.70 -3.21 24.84
N SER A 11 -74.00 -2.37 25.78
CA SER A 11 -74.45 -0.97 25.88
C SER A 11 -74.54 -0.56 27.36
N ALA A 12 -74.30 0.70 27.60
CA ALA A 12 -74.91 1.65 28.52
C ALA A 12 -75.77 1.22 29.72
N HIS A 13 -75.55 1.87 30.88
CA HIS A 13 -76.61 2.58 31.53
C HIS A 13 -76.14 3.70 32.49
N LYS A 14 -76.93 4.75 32.52
CA LYS A 14 -76.85 6.03 33.23
C LYS A 14 -77.22 5.92 34.71
N GLY A 15 -76.78 6.88 35.51
CA GLY A 15 -77.36 7.22 36.82
C GLY A 15 -76.65 8.43 37.43
N ALA A 16 -77.30 9.58 37.38
CA ALA A 16 -77.01 10.83 38.13
C ALA A 16 -78.15 11.10 39.09
N PRO A 17 -78.18 12.17 39.88
CA PRO A 17 -77.28 12.66 40.94
C PRO A 17 -78.07 13.01 42.22
N THR A 18 -77.43 13.34 43.31
CA THR A 18 -78.02 14.27 44.32
C THR A 18 -76.89 14.98 45.12
N PRO A 19 -77.19 16.18 45.63
CA PRO A 19 -76.19 17.17 46.04
C PRO A 19 -75.95 17.21 47.54
N VAL A 20 -74.77 17.61 48.00
CA VAL A 20 -74.48 17.96 49.40
C VAL A 20 -73.67 19.26 49.47
N ALA A 21 -73.97 20.07 50.41
CA ALA A 21 -73.68 21.45 50.70
C ALA A 21 -72.21 21.83 50.98
N PRO A 22 -71.89 23.10 51.08
CA PRO A 22 -70.54 23.63 50.93
C PRO A 22 -69.73 23.54 52.22
N TYR A 23 -68.45 23.14 52.06
CA TYR A 23 -67.47 23.15 53.16
C TYR A 23 -66.55 24.35 53.03
N GLN A 24 -66.29 25.02 54.15
CA GLN A 24 -65.53 26.24 54.29
C GLN A 24 -64.05 26.02 53.98
N ARG A 25 -63.43 26.97 53.27
CA ARG A 25 -62.00 27.01 52.98
C ARG A 25 -61.20 27.51 54.19
N HIS A 26 -60.21 26.71 54.64
CA HIS A 26 -59.14 27.19 55.46
C HIS A 26 -57.93 27.52 54.55
N PRO A 27 -57.11 28.54 54.88
CA PRO A 27 -55.91 28.90 54.10
C PRO A 27 -54.83 27.86 54.27
N PRO A 28 -54.06 27.61 53.23
CA PRO A 28 -52.93 26.64 53.27
C PRO A 28 -51.76 27.21 54.10
N PRO A 29 -50.98 26.33 54.79
CA PRO A 29 -49.78 26.73 55.50
C PRO A 29 -48.62 27.13 54.56
N PRO A 30 -47.67 27.94 55.01
CA PRO A 30 -46.60 28.45 54.16
C PRO A 30 -45.68 27.33 53.78
N ARG A 31 -45.38 27.25 52.47
CA ARG A 31 -44.41 26.33 51.89
C ARG A 31 -42.99 26.67 52.37
N ARG A 32 -42.39 25.83 53.21
CA ARG A 32 -40.93 25.84 53.48
C ARG A 32 -40.23 25.36 52.22
N GLY A 33 -39.51 26.25 51.53
CA GLY A 33 -38.65 25.91 50.43
C GLY A 33 -37.46 25.05 50.91
N HIS A 34 -37.27 23.89 50.27
CA HIS A 34 -36.08 23.08 50.48
C HIS A 34 -34.97 23.58 49.55
N PRO A 35 -33.87 24.19 50.08
CA PRO A 35 -32.76 24.69 49.25
C PRO A 35 -31.89 23.57 48.65
N THR A 36 -32.10 22.31 49.05
CA THR A 36 -31.26 21.18 48.66
C THR A 36 -31.50 20.67 47.22
N ARG A 37 -32.72 20.79 46.66
CA ARG A 37 -32.99 20.33 45.29
C ARG A 37 -32.33 21.17 44.21
N SER A 38 -32.23 22.48 44.40
CA SER A 38 -31.56 23.39 43.48
C SER A 38 -30.04 23.11 43.40
N LEU A 39 -29.41 22.82 44.55
CA LEU A 39 -27.98 22.54 44.62
C LEU A 39 -27.62 21.22 43.92
N HIS A 40 -28.44 20.18 44.07
CA HIS A 40 -28.23 18.89 43.42
C HIS A 40 -28.45 18.95 41.91
N ILE A 41 -29.41 19.74 41.41
CA ILE A 41 -29.62 19.95 39.97
C ILE A 41 -28.45 20.75 39.37
N SER A 42 -27.95 21.78 40.06
CA SER A 42 -26.80 22.55 39.61
C SER A 42 -25.52 21.72 39.61
N LEU A 43 -25.32 20.86 40.61
CA LEU A 43 -24.17 19.96 40.66
C LEU A 43 -24.24 18.86 39.56
N ALA A 44 -25.43 18.32 39.30
CA ALA A 44 -25.64 17.33 38.23
C ALA A 44 -25.41 17.94 36.83
N LEU A 45 -25.82 19.19 36.61
CA LEU A 45 -25.56 19.92 35.37
C LEU A 45 -24.07 20.28 35.20
N LEU A 46 -23.36 20.61 36.28
CA LEU A 46 -21.92 20.83 36.27
C LEU A 46 -21.15 19.54 35.99
N ILE A 47 -21.56 18.41 36.58
CA ILE A 47 -20.96 17.09 36.32
C ILE A 47 -21.25 16.67 34.88
N LEU A 48 -22.47 16.85 34.38
CA LEU A 48 -22.83 16.57 33.00
C LEU A 48 -22.05 17.48 32.01
N GLY A 49 -21.93 18.77 32.33
CA GLY A 49 -21.11 19.72 31.59
C GLY A 49 -19.63 19.34 31.58
N PHE A 50 -19.08 18.88 32.73
CA PHE A 50 -17.72 18.39 32.81
C PHE A 50 -17.53 17.09 32.01
N PHE A 51 -18.51 16.16 32.05
CA PHE A 51 -18.50 14.95 31.22
C PHE A 51 -18.63 15.26 29.74
N VAL A 52 -19.46 16.21 29.34
CA VAL A 52 -19.59 16.66 27.94
C VAL A 52 -18.31 17.34 27.48
N VAL A 53 -17.72 18.23 28.28
CA VAL A 53 -16.43 18.87 27.98
C VAL A 53 -15.27 17.85 28.00
N TYR A 54 -15.30 16.90 28.93
CA TYR A 54 -14.32 15.82 29.00
C TYR A 54 -14.47 14.85 27.82
N ALA A 55 -15.70 14.47 27.48
CA ALA A 55 -16.00 13.67 26.29
C ALA A 55 -15.70 14.42 24.98
N GLN A 56 -16.02 15.71 24.89
CA GLN A 56 -15.60 16.54 23.76
C GLN A 56 -14.08 16.72 23.72
N LYS A 57 -13.41 16.91 24.84
CA LYS A 57 -11.96 17.02 24.88
C LYS A 57 -11.27 15.69 24.59
N HIS A 58 -11.82 14.56 25.00
CA HIS A 58 -11.37 13.22 24.61
C HIS A 58 -11.82 12.82 23.21
N GLN A 59 -13.03 13.17 22.76
CA GLN A 59 -13.44 13.03 21.37
C GLN A 59 -12.66 13.95 20.45
N THR A 60 -12.34 15.20 20.84
CA THR A 60 -11.50 16.11 20.05
C THR A 60 -10.04 15.66 20.00
N PHE A 61 -9.57 14.84 20.92
CA PHE A 61 -8.25 14.20 20.82
C PHE A 61 -8.25 13.00 19.87
N TYR A 62 -9.43 12.39 19.62
CA TYR A 62 -9.59 11.26 18.69
C TYR A 62 -10.29 11.61 17.37
N TYR A 63 -10.92 12.80 17.28
CA TYR A 63 -11.83 13.14 16.19
C TYR A 63 -11.60 14.56 15.70
N THR A 64 -10.64 15.00 15.15
CA THR A 64 -10.55 16.20 14.32
C THR A 64 -9.15 16.77 14.23
N LYS A 65 -8.31 16.11 13.54
CA LYS A 65 -7.56 16.82 12.50
C LYS A 65 -7.81 16.02 11.24
N PRO A 66 -8.36 16.64 10.18
CA PRO A 66 -8.18 16.05 8.88
C PRO A 66 -6.69 15.83 8.73
N ILE A 67 -6.29 14.60 8.44
CA ILE A 67 -4.90 14.15 8.32
C ILE A 67 -4.10 15.07 7.36
N TYR A 68 -4.75 15.99 6.64
CA TYR A 68 -4.34 16.58 5.38
C TYR A 68 -4.24 18.08 5.29
N THR A 69 -4.26 18.84 6.34
CA THR A 69 -4.03 20.28 6.24
C THR A 69 -2.90 20.76 7.12
N LYS A 70 -1.69 20.26 6.88
CA LYS A 70 -0.51 21.05 7.23
C LYS A 70 -0.31 22.11 6.14
N ASN A 71 -0.98 23.27 6.29
CA ASN A 71 -0.65 24.55 5.66
C ASN A 71 -0.89 24.77 4.16
N GLY A 72 -1.63 23.93 3.45
CA GLY A 72 -1.99 24.18 2.04
C GLY A 72 -3.21 25.11 1.92
N LYS A 73 -3.05 26.26 1.26
CA LYS A 73 -4.19 27.08 0.83
C LYS A 73 -4.95 26.30 -0.23
N GLN A 74 -6.20 25.94 0.06
CA GLN A 74 -7.04 25.19 -0.89
C GLN A 74 -7.21 25.95 -2.20
N LEU A 75 -7.24 25.18 -3.29
CA LEU A 75 -7.50 25.70 -4.63
C LEU A 75 -9.00 26.01 -4.78
N PRO A 76 -9.38 26.99 -5.61
CA PRO A 76 -10.78 27.20 -5.96
C PRO A 76 -11.31 26.03 -6.79
N ASP A 77 -12.65 25.85 -6.86
CA ASP A 77 -13.28 24.78 -7.64
C ASP A 77 -12.93 24.81 -9.15
N SER A 78 -12.50 25.96 -9.64
CA SER A 78 -12.08 26.15 -11.04
C SER A 78 -10.83 27.02 -11.09
N PHE A 79 -9.77 26.49 -11.69
CA PHE A 79 -8.47 27.17 -11.82
C PHE A 79 -7.69 26.65 -13.03
N ALA A 80 -6.63 27.35 -13.37
CA ALA A 80 -5.60 26.84 -14.27
C ALA A 80 -4.24 26.86 -13.58
N ILE A 81 -3.43 25.83 -13.79
CA ILE A 81 -2.00 25.84 -13.44
C ILE A 81 -1.21 26.00 -14.73
N CYS A 82 -0.31 26.97 -14.77
CA CYS A 82 0.52 27.25 -15.94
C CYS A 82 1.99 27.36 -15.56
N SER A 83 2.87 26.76 -16.34
CA SER A 83 4.31 27.02 -16.25
C SER A 83 4.64 28.37 -16.85
N LYS A 84 5.55 29.12 -16.21
CA LYS A 84 6.10 30.36 -16.76
C LYS A 84 7.16 30.09 -17.82
N ASP A 85 7.84 28.96 -17.73
CA ASP A 85 9.02 28.61 -18.52
C ASP A 85 8.66 27.83 -19.81
N GLY A 86 7.38 27.84 -20.22
CA GLY A 86 6.90 27.15 -21.39
C GLY A 86 6.22 25.82 -21.07
N ASN A 87 6.58 24.74 -21.74
CA ASN A 87 5.92 23.44 -21.63
C ASN A 87 6.36 22.62 -20.38
N GLY A 88 6.14 23.16 -19.18
CA GLY A 88 6.48 22.52 -17.90
C GLY A 88 5.38 21.62 -17.32
N VAL A 89 4.31 21.34 -18.08
CA VAL A 89 3.24 20.41 -17.67
C VAL A 89 3.31 19.15 -18.51
N TYR A 90 3.58 18.03 -17.88
CA TYR A 90 3.59 16.69 -18.50
C TYR A 90 2.22 16.05 -18.36
N THR A 91 1.57 15.68 -19.48
CA THR A 91 0.18 15.18 -19.46
C THR A 91 0.06 13.67 -19.46
N VAL A 92 1.06 12.96 -19.94
CA VAL A 92 1.12 11.48 -20.02
C VAL A 92 -0.15 10.88 -20.65
N PRO A 93 -0.38 11.06 -21.96
CA PRO A 93 -1.56 10.52 -22.65
C PRO A 93 -1.51 8.98 -22.75
N GLU A 94 -2.66 8.35 -23.06
CA GLU A 94 -2.71 6.90 -23.32
C GLU A 94 -1.83 6.48 -24.51
N ALA A 95 -1.81 7.29 -25.55
CA ALA A 95 -0.88 7.11 -26.67
C ALA A 95 0.57 7.18 -26.18
N GLU A 96 1.49 6.64 -26.96
CA GLU A 96 2.92 6.68 -26.63
C GLU A 96 3.43 8.09 -26.33
N GLY A 97 4.44 8.15 -25.45
CA GLY A 97 5.09 9.39 -25.07
C GLY A 97 4.54 10.01 -23.78
N VAL A 98 4.98 11.22 -23.48
CA VAL A 98 4.60 11.92 -22.23
C VAL A 98 3.75 13.16 -22.45
N GLY A 99 3.59 13.65 -23.66
CA GLY A 99 2.85 14.88 -23.96
C GLY A 99 3.27 16.05 -23.07
N GLN A 100 3.44 17.22 -23.64
CA GLN A 100 3.79 18.43 -22.88
C GLN A 100 2.88 19.59 -23.26
N THR A 101 2.53 20.41 -22.26
CA THR A 101 1.74 21.63 -22.46
C THR A 101 2.22 22.72 -21.51
N GLN A 102 1.77 23.97 -21.73
CA GLN A 102 2.07 25.06 -20.84
C GLN A 102 1.08 25.16 -19.66
N CYS A 103 -0.19 24.85 -19.89
CA CYS A 103 -1.25 24.98 -18.91
C CYS A 103 -2.19 23.79 -18.89
N VAL A 104 -2.70 23.49 -17.70
CA VAL A 104 -3.85 22.62 -17.45
C VAL A 104 -4.96 23.40 -16.78
N VAL A 105 -6.22 23.21 -17.22
CA VAL A 105 -7.41 23.82 -16.64
C VAL A 105 -8.21 22.77 -15.92
N VAL A 106 -8.54 23.06 -14.67
CA VAL A 106 -9.23 22.15 -13.76
C VAL A 106 -10.57 22.76 -13.33
N LYS A 107 -11.60 21.94 -13.29
CA LYS A 107 -12.91 22.29 -12.76
C LYS A 107 -13.49 21.09 -12.02
N HIS A 108 -13.91 21.32 -10.77
CA HIS A 108 -14.46 20.28 -9.88
C HIS A 108 -13.56 19.04 -9.77
N GLY A 109 -12.23 19.25 -9.71
CA GLY A 109 -11.26 18.17 -9.60
C GLY A 109 -10.92 17.44 -10.90
N GLU A 110 -11.49 17.85 -12.06
CA GLU A 110 -11.23 17.23 -13.36
C GLU A 110 -10.49 18.18 -14.31
N VAL A 111 -9.65 17.61 -15.17
CA VAL A 111 -8.99 18.32 -16.26
C VAL A 111 -9.99 18.56 -17.39
N ILE A 112 -10.29 19.84 -17.69
CA ILE A 112 -11.28 20.21 -18.71
C ILE A 112 -10.67 20.85 -19.96
N ASP A 113 -9.41 21.30 -19.90
CA ASP A 113 -8.69 21.85 -21.07
C ASP A 113 -7.18 21.84 -20.81
N THR A 114 -6.40 21.82 -21.89
CA THR A 114 -4.94 21.95 -21.86
C THR A 114 -4.47 22.83 -23.04
N GLY A 115 -3.31 23.47 -22.92
CA GLY A 115 -2.76 24.23 -24.03
C GLY A 115 -1.81 25.35 -23.63
N SER A 116 -1.47 26.21 -24.60
CA SER A 116 -0.64 27.39 -24.35
C SER A 116 -1.35 28.43 -23.47
N LEU A 117 -0.59 29.22 -22.72
CA LEU A 117 -1.13 30.30 -21.88
C LEU A 117 -2.02 31.25 -22.66
N GLY A 118 -1.65 31.58 -23.91
CA GLY A 118 -2.45 32.43 -24.77
C GLY A 118 -3.81 31.83 -25.14
N LYS A 119 -3.87 30.52 -25.42
CA LYS A 119 -5.13 29.79 -25.65
C LYS A 119 -6.02 29.84 -24.40
N ILE A 120 -5.45 29.52 -23.25
CA ILE A 120 -6.19 29.42 -21.98
C ILE A 120 -6.72 30.81 -21.56
N ARG A 121 -5.90 31.87 -21.66
CA ARG A 121 -6.37 33.23 -21.35
C ARG A 121 -7.56 33.62 -22.21
N ARG A 122 -7.47 33.49 -23.53
CA ARG A 122 -8.57 33.86 -24.44
C ARG A 122 -9.85 33.11 -24.13
N LYS A 123 -9.76 31.80 -23.87
CA LYS A 123 -10.94 30.96 -23.64
C LYS A 123 -11.55 31.11 -22.26
N TRP A 124 -10.74 31.29 -21.23
CA TRP A 124 -11.18 31.13 -19.84
C TRP A 124 -11.12 32.41 -18.99
N THR A 125 -10.42 33.46 -19.42
CA THR A 125 -10.26 34.70 -18.63
C THR A 125 -10.73 35.98 -19.32
N GLU A 126 -10.71 36.06 -20.65
CA GLU A 126 -11.01 37.29 -21.41
C GLU A 126 -12.47 37.39 -21.86
N GLN A 127 -13.22 36.29 -21.92
CA GLN A 127 -14.66 36.38 -22.16
C GLN A 127 -15.32 36.96 -20.91
N LYS A 128 -16.28 37.91 -21.08
CA LYS A 128 -17.10 38.56 -20.03
C LYS A 128 -17.93 37.50 -19.22
N ALA A 129 -17.32 36.40 -18.85
CA ALA A 129 -17.95 35.32 -18.14
C ALA A 129 -17.97 35.64 -16.65
N LEU A 130 -19.12 35.51 -16.04
CA LEU A 130 -19.34 35.46 -14.59
C LEU A 130 -18.43 34.44 -13.86
N ASN A 131 -17.62 33.68 -14.59
CA ASN A 131 -16.79 32.56 -14.13
C ASN A 131 -15.36 32.61 -14.69
N ALA A 132 -14.70 33.78 -14.64
CA ALA A 132 -13.28 33.85 -14.96
C ALA A 132 -12.46 32.98 -14.00
N ILE A 133 -11.73 31.99 -14.55
CA ILE A 133 -10.89 31.10 -13.74
C ILE A 133 -9.62 31.83 -13.30
N LYS A 134 -9.13 31.48 -12.11
CA LYS A 134 -7.86 31.98 -11.59
C LYS A 134 -6.71 31.20 -12.23
N ILE A 135 -5.75 31.92 -12.83
CA ILE A 135 -4.49 31.30 -13.28
C ILE A 135 -3.48 31.33 -12.11
N ILE A 136 -2.95 30.16 -11.79
CA ILE A 136 -1.88 29.95 -10.83
C ILE A 136 -0.63 29.63 -11.63
N TYR A 137 0.45 30.31 -11.34
CA TYR A 137 1.72 30.09 -12.03
C TYR A 137 2.65 29.24 -11.17
N LEU A 138 3.19 28.19 -11.77
CA LEU A 138 4.31 27.49 -11.17
C LEU A 138 5.51 28.45 -11.03
N PRO A 139 6.27 28.36 -9.95
CA PRO A 139 7.55 29.06 -9.86
C PRO A 139 8.47 28.69 -11.03
N PRO A 140 9.45 29.53 -11.38
CA PRO A 140 10.45 29.19 -12.41
C PRO A 140 11.18 27.90 -12.08
N GLY A 141 11.46 27.07 -13.09
CA GLY A 141 12.09 25.76 -12.95
C GLY A 141 11.16 24.62 -12.54
N HIS A 142 10.01 24.94 -11.93
CA HIS A 142 9.08 23.93 -11.44
C HIS A 142 8.27 23.29 -12.57
N THR A 143 8.02 21.99 -12.43
CA THR A 143 7.22 21.22 -13.37
C THR A 143 6.04 20.53 -12.70
N LEU A 144 5.08 20.10 -13.51
CA LEU A 144 3.89 19.39 -13.10
C LEU A 144 3.80 18.06 -13.86
N THR A 145 3.64 16.97 -13.13
CA THR A 145 3.34 15.63 -13.68
C THR A 145 2.01 15.11 -13.15
N PRO A 146 1.41 14.08 -13.75
CA PRO A 146 0.41 13.29 -13.04
C PRO A 146 0.96 12.81 -11.69
N GLY A 147 0.06 12.55 -10.75
CA GLY A 147 0.41 11.96 -9.47
C GLY A 147 1.05 10.59 -9.62
N PHE A 148 2.06 10.31 -8.83
CA PHE A 148 2.73 9.02 -8.88
C PHE A 148 1.90 7.95 -8.18
N ILE A 149 1.89 6.75 -8.74
CA ILE A 149 1.25 5.55 -8.23
C ILE A 149 2.34 4.53 -7.93
N ASP A 150 2.44 4.13 -6.67
CA ASP A 150 3.24 2.96 -6.31
C ASP A 150 2.40 1.70 -6.56
N SER A 151 2.79 0.91 -7.56
CA SER A 151 1.99 -0.23 -7.98
C SER A 151 2.18 -1.49 -7.13
N HIS A 152 3.02 -1.44 -6.11
CA HIS A 152 3.26 -2.55 -5.19
C HIS A 152 3.87 -2.04 -3.89
N GLY A 153 3.11 -2.02 -2.83
CA GLY A 153 3.58 -1.64 -1.50
C GLY A 153 2.71 -2.26 -0.40
N HIS A 154 3.15 -2.10 0.85
CA HIS A 154 2.49 -2.67 2.04
C HIS A 154 2.20 -1.58 3.07
N PRO A 155 1.12 -0.80 2.92
CA PRO A 155 0.86 0.43 3.68
C PRO A 155 0.89 0.30 5.19
N LEU A 156 0.15 -0.67 5.75
CA LEU A 156 0.09 -0.86 7.20
C LEU A 156 1.40 -1.45 7.75
N ILE A 157 2.01 -2.35 6.99
CA ILE A 157 3.30 -2.96 7.36
C ILE A 157 4.39 -1.89 7.38
N TYR A 158 4.37 -0.95 6.42
CA TYR A 158 5.31 0.19 6.40
C TYR A 158 5.21 1.01 7.70
N GLY A 159 4.02 1.46 8.05
CA GLY A 159 3.84 2.26 9.26
C GLY A 159 4.23 1.52 10.53
N HIS A 160 3.99 0.22 10.57
CA HIS A 160 4.45 -0.66 11.65
C HIS A 160 5.98 -0.74 11.70
N ALA A 161 6.63 -0.98 10.55
CA ALA A 161 8.08 -1.12 10.43
C ALA A 161 8.86 0.15 10.84
N GLN A 162 8.27 1.33 10.61
CA GLN A 162 8.88 2.60 11.01
C GLN A 162 9.05 2.76 12.54
N GLN A 163 8.47 1.86 13.35
CA GLN A 163 8.65 1.89 14.80
C GLN A 163 10.04 1.38 15.21
N LEU A 164 10.55 0.31 14.57
CA LEU A 164 11.87 -0.28 14.82
C LEU A 164 12.54 -0.63 13.48
N PRO A 165 13.05 0.37 12.74
CA PRO A 165 13.72 0.16 11.48
C PRO A 165 15.12 -0.42 11.68
N LEU A 166 15.39 -1.58 11.09
CA LEU A 166 16.66 -2.32 11.19
C LEU A 166 17.50 -2.23 9.90
N HIS A 167 17.00 -1.52 8.90
CA HIS A 167 17.69 -1.35 7.62
C HIS A 167 19.11 -0.80 7.81
N GLY A 168 20.03 -1.32 7.02
CA GLY A 168 21.41 -0.87 6.99
C GLY A 168 22.29 -1.34 8.14
N CYS A 169 21.77 -2.12 9.11
CA CYS A 169 22.59 -2.75 10.16
C CYS A 169 23.66 -3.65 9.53
N LYS A 170 24.92 -3.47 9.95
CA LYS A 170 26.08 -4.19 9.40
C LYS A 170 26.47 -5.42 10.23
N SER A 171 25.77 -5.69 11.32
CA SER A 171 26.05 -6.83 12.20
C SER A 171 24.86 -7.20 13.08
N VAL A 172 24.84 -8.43 13.61
CA VAL A 172 23.92 -8.88 14.64
C VAL A 172 23.98 -7.96 15.87
N THR A 173 25.18 -7.51 16.24
CA THR A 173 25.38 -6.63 17.41
C THR A 173 24.67 -5.30 17.23
N GLU A 174 24.71 -4.70 16.03
CA GLU A 174 23.97 -3.46 15.75
C GLU A 174 22.46 -3.65 15.82
N VAL A 175 21.95 -4.79 15.32
CA VAL A 175 20.53 -5.13 15.44
C VAL A 175 20.13 -5.23 16.91
N ILE A 176 20.84 -6.02 17.71
CA ILE A 176 20.57 -6.17 19.16
C ILE A 176 20.60 -4.79 19.87
N GLN A 177 21.57 -3.94 19.57
CA GLN A 177 21.65 -2.60 20.16
C GLN A 177 20.43 -1.74 19.82
N LYS A 178 19.98 -1.75 18.55
CA LYS A 178 18.75 -1.02 18.16
C LYS A 178 17.51 -1.53 18.88
N VAL A 179 17.37 -2.85 19.04
CA VAL A 179 16.26 -3.45 19.80
C VAL A 179 16.31 -3.03 21.28
N GLU A 180 17.49 -3.04 21.89
CA GLU A 180 17.66 -2.55 23.27
C GLU A 180 17.26 -1.08 23.41
N ASP A 181 17.72 -0.23 22.50
CA ASP A 181 17.41 1.21 22.51
C ASP A 181 15.90 1.46 22.34
N PHE A 182 15.24 0.64 21.50
CA PHE A 182 13.79 0.68 21.35
C PHE A 182 13.07 0.30 22.66
N VAL A 183 13.45 -0.80 23.28
CA VAL A 183 12.85 -1.27 24.53
C VAL A 183 13.02 -0.26 25.66
N ARG A 184 14.21 0.36 25.79
CA ARG A 184 14.47 1.40 26.78
C ARG A 184 13.60 2.65 26.60
N LYS A 185 13.24 2.99 25.37
CA LYS A 185 12.46 4.20 25.02
C LYS A 185 10.96 3.96 25.04
N ASN A 186 10.50 2.72 24.84
CA ASN A 186 9.11 2.37 24.67
C ASN A 186 8.66 1.38 25.73
N PRO A 187 7.85 1.80 26.71
CA PRO A 187 7.27 0.89 27.69
C PRO A 187 6.43 -0.18 26.97
N LEU A 188 6.76 -1.44 27.21
CA LEU A 188 6.05 -2.57 26.60
C LEU A 188 4.69 -2.77 27.29
N LYS A 189 3.66 -2.98 26.50
CA LYS A 189 2.36 -3.45 27.00
C LYS A 189 2.47 -4.95 27.33
N GLU A 190 1.75 -5.40 28.33
CA GLU A 190 1.66 -6.83 28.67
C GLU A 190 1.19 -7.65 27.48
N GLY A 191 1.90 -8.72 27.16
CA GLY A 191 1.62 -9.60 26.03
C GLY A 191 2.01 -9.07 24.64
N ALA A 192 2.54 -7.84 24.54
CA ALA A 192 2.99 -7.29 23.25
C ALA A 192 4.33 -7.89 22.82
N TRP A 193 4.44 -8.17 21.54
CA TRP A 193 5.72 -8.55 20.92
C TRP A 193 6.52 -7.31 20.56
N ILE A 194 7.84 -7.45 20.55
CA ILE A 194 8.76 -6.48 19.96
C ILE A 194 8.97 -6.91 18.52
N GLU A 195 8.56 -6.07 17.62
CA GLU A 195 8.62 -6.36 16.19
C GLU A 195 9.46 -5.29 15.48
N GLY A 196 10.34 -5.72 14.59
CA GLY A 196 11.21 -4.86 13.81
C GLY A 196 11.44 -5.42 12.42
N LEU A 197 11.81 -4.56 11.48
CA LEU A 197 12.00 -4.92 10.09
C LEU A 197 13.31 -4.39 9.54
N GLY A 198 13.95 -5.18 8.67
CA GLY A 198 14.97 -4.68 7.77
C GLY A 198 16.38 -5.18 8.05
N TRP A 199 16.57 -6.20 8.90
CA TRP A 199 17.88 -6.83 8.98
C TRP A 199 18.17 -7.62 7.69
N ASP A 200 19.46 -7.62 7.30
CA ASP A 200 19.92 -8.38 6.14
C ASP A 200 21.33 -8.91 6.38
N GLN A 201 21.45 -10.24 6.50
CA GLN A 201 22.74 -10.91 6.70
C GLN A 201 23.69 -10.77 5.51
N ASN A 202 23.18 -10.45 4.32
CA ASN A 202 24.04 -10.22 3.15
C ASN A 202 24.92 -8.97 3.31
N LEU A 203 24.54 -8.04 4.20
CA LEU A 203 25.32 -6.84 4.55
C LEU A 203 26.36 -7.08 5.65
N TRP A 204 26.36 -8.27 6.27
CA TRP A 204 27.23 -8.59 7.40
C TRP A 204 28.55 -9.23 6.93
N GLU A 205 29.58 -9.14 7.75
CA GLU A 205 30.89 -9.77 7.47
C GLU A 205 30.74 -11.28 7.27
N LYS A 206 30.02 -11.95 8.19
CA LYS A 206 29.56 -13.32 8.03
C LYS A 206 28.15 -13.31 7.47
N LYS A 207 28.00 -13.70 6.21
CA LYS A 207 26.71 -13.77 5.50
C LYS A 207 25.87 -14.98 5.95
N GLU A 208 25.73 -15.16 7.28
CA GLU A 208 25.02 -16.27 7.94
C GLU A 208 23.79 -15.76 8.66
N PHE A 209 22.75 -16.60 8.73
CA PHE A 209 21.59 -16.29 9.53
C PHE A 209 21.93 -16.16 11.03
N PRO A 210 21.31 -15.22 11.74
CA PRO A 210 21.42 -15.14 13.18
C PRO A 210 20.66 -16.31 13.85
N THR A 211 20.78 -16.41 15.17
CA THR A 211 20.05 -17.42 15.95
C THR A 211 19.33 -16.77 17.14
N ALA A 212 18.34 -17.45 17.70
CA ALA A 212 17.63 -17.03 18.89
C ALA A 212 18.58 -16.73 20.07
N GLU A 213 19.69 -17.49 20.18
CA GLU A 213 20.69 -17.34 21.24
C GLU A 213 21.37 -15.95 21.25
N HIS A 214 21.39 -15.24 20.12
CA HIS A 214 21.97 -13.89 20.10
C HIS A 214 21.21 -12.91 21.03
N PHE A 215 19.91 -13.09 21.26
CA PHE A 215 19.16 -12.27 22.21
C PHE A 215 19.59 -12.51 23.67
N ASN A 216 20.13 -13.69 24.01
CA ASN A 216 20.63 -14.01 25.33
C ASN A 216 21.90 -13.20 25.71
N SER A 217 22.57 -12.60 24.74
CA SER A 217 23.70 -11.69 24.98
C SER A 217 23.27 -10.41 25.71
N SER A 218 21.97 -10.07 25.66
CA SER A 218 21.39 -8.90 26.33
C SER A 218 20.52 -9.32 27.52
N PRO A 219 20.90 -8.95 28.78
CA PRO A 219 20.05 -9.18 29.93
C PRO A 219 18.66 -8.52 29.83
N LEU A 220 18.53 -7.47 29.03
CA LEU A 220 17.28 -6.76 28.78
C LEU A 220 16.34 -7.52 27.83
N LEU A 221 16.88 -8.24 26.87
CA LEU A 221 16.11 -8.83 25.77
C LEU A 221 15.82 -10.33 25.93
N LYS A 222 16.63 -11.05 26.72
CA LYS A 222 16.63 -12.52 26.77
C LYS A 222 15.28 -13.19 27.04
N ASP A 223 14.40 -12.52 27.80
CA ASP A 223 13.10 -13.06 28.21
C ASP A 223 11.92 -12.41 27.45
N LEU A 224 12.20 -11.51 26.50
CA LEU A 224 11.18 -10.79 25.77
C LEU A 224 10.77 -11.50 24.48
N PRO A 225 9.48 -11.49 24.11
CA PRO A 225 9.02 -12.01 22.83
C PRO A 225 9.40 -11.02 21.70
N ILE A 226 10.42 -11.37 20.93
CA ILE A 226 10.99 -10.55 19.87
C ILE A 226 10.88 -11.31 18.55
N SER A 227 10.32 -10.67 17.54
CA SER A 227 10.23 -11.15 16.16
C SER A 227 10.75 -10.07 15.21
N LEU A 228 11.81 -10.36 14.50
CA LEU A 228 12.47 -9.43 13.60
C LEU A 228 12.39 -9.96 12.17
N SER A 229 11.67 -9.24 11.31
CA SER A 229 11.56 -9.58 9.89
C SER A 229 12.82 -9.19 9.14
N ARG A 230 13.27 -10.07 8.24
CA ARG A 230 14.29 -9.74 7.27
C ARG A 230 13.77 -8.66 6.30
N VAL A 231 14.69 -7.96 5.67
CA VAL A 231 14.39 -6.86 4.73
C VAL A 231 13.36 -7.21 3.67
N ASP A 232 13.30 -8.46 3.21
CA ASP A 232 12.39 -8.97 2.18
C ASP A 232 11.12 -9.66 2.70
N PHE A 233 10.90 -9.69 4.04
CA PHE A 233 9.79 -10.38 4.71
C PHE A 233 9.72 -11.91 4.54
N HIS A 234 10.65 -12.51 3.85
CA HIS A 234 10.70 -13.96 3.63
C HIS A 234 11.43 -14.72 4.73
N VAL A 235 11.95 -14.04 5.76
CA VAL A 235 12.63 -14.65 6.91
C VAL A 235 12.28 -13.90 8.19
N GLU A 236 11.86 -14.64 9.20
CA GLU A 236 11.69 -14.14 10.59
C GLU A 236 12.80 -14.68 11.48
N TRP A 237 13.37 -13.78 12.30
CA TRP A 237 14.30 -14.11 13.37
C TRP A 237 13.65 -13.86 14.73
N VAL A 238 13.41 -14.93 15.48
CA VAL A 238 12.68 -14.87 16.76
C VAL A 238 13.54 -15.17 17.97
N SER A 239 13.14 -14.61 19.12
CA SER A 239 13.79 -14.84 20.40
C SER A 239 13.44 -16.21 20.99
N PRO A 240 14.23 -16.70 22.00
CA PRO A 240 13.89 -17.90 22.74
C PRO A 240 12.50 -17.85 23.39
N ALA A 241 12.04 -16.69 23.81
CA ALA A 241 10.72 -16.50 24.38
C ALA A 241 9.60 -16.89 23.40
N ILE A 242 9.74 -16.54 22.10
CA ILE A 242 8.78 -16.94 21.07
C ILE A 242 8.90 -18.43 20.74
N LEU A 243 10.11 -18.98 20.67
CA LEU A 243 10.29 -20.43 20.49
C LEU A 243 9.59 -21.23 21.59
N ASN A 244 9.66 -20.77 22.83
CA ASN A 244 8.95 -21.38 23.96
C ASN A 244 7.41 -21.34 23.80
N LEU A 245 6.87 -20.29 23.14
CA LEU A 245 5.42 -20.22 22.86
C LEU A 245 4.99 -21.21 21.78
N LEU A 246 5.86 -21.55 20.83
CA LEU A 246 5.61 -22.57 19.83
C LEU A 246 5.65 -24.00 20.40
N GLY A 247 6.39 -24.20 21.51
CA GLY A 247 6.60 -25.51 22.13
C GLY A 247 7.76 -26.30 21.50
N ASP A 248 7.94 -27.53 21.98
CA ASP A 248 9.09 -28.36 21.60
C ASP A 248 8.94 -29.03 20.22
N ASP A 249 7.72 -29.21 19.74
CA ASP A 249 7.42 -29.88 18.47
C ASP A 249 7.06 -28.86 17.39
N VAL A 250 8.09 -28.28 16.77
CA VAL A 250 7.95 -27.35 15.63
C VAL A 250 8.07 -28.18 14.35
N PRO A 251 6.98 -28.40 13.59
CA PRO A 251 6.99 -29.24 12.39
C PRO A 251 7.72 -28.56 11.21
N ASP A 252 8.13 -29.37 10.23
CA ASP A 252 8.49 -28.87 8.92
C ASP A 252 7.22 -28.54 8.11
N VAL A 253 7.28 -27.52 7.26
CA VAL A 253 6.14 -27.00 6.49
C VAL A 253 6.48 -27.01 5.01
N GLU A 254 5.55 -27.50 4.19
CA GLU A 254 5.69 -27.42 2.73
C GLU A 254 5.72 -25.96 2.26
N GLY A 255 6.65 -25.63 1.36
CA GLY A 255 6.85 -24.25 0.92
C GLY A 255 7.51 -23.34 1.95
N GLY A 256 8.14 -23.90 2.99
CA GLY A 256 8.85 -23.16 4.02
C GLY A 256 10.02 -23.93 4.62
N GLN A 257 10.81 -23.26 5.45
CA GLN A 257 11.92 -23.89 6.14
C GLN A 257 12.03 -23.41 7.60
N VAL A 258 12.05 -24.32 8.55
CA VAL A 258 12.55 -24.07 9.90
C VAL A 258 14.04 -24.37 9.91
N VAL A 259 14.88 -23.35 10.10
CA VAL A 259 16.33 -23.55 10.15
C VAL A 259 16.70 -24.22 11.47
N ARG A 260 17.35 -25.38 11.40
CA ARG A 260 17.69 -26.21 12.56
C ARG A 260 19.19 -26.28 12.77
N ASP A 261 19.59 -26.45 14.03
CA ASP A 261 20.97 -26.74 14.39
C ASP A 261 21.33 -28.24 14.08
N LYS A 262 22.58 -28.60 14.41
CA LYS A 262 23.11 -29.98 14.22
C LYS A 262 22.35 -31.05 15.04
N ASP A 263 21.67 -30.64 16.11
CA ASP A 263 20.89 -31.52 17.00
C ASP A 263 19.40 -31.55 16.59
N GLY A 264 19.04 -30.89 15.46
CA GLY A 264 17.68 -30.84 14.91
C GLY A 264 16.76 -29.81 15.57
N LYS A 265 17.27 -28.96 16.47
CA LYS A 265 16.48 -27.94 17.16
C LYS A 265 16.31 -26.67 16.33
N PRO A 266 15.15 -26.02 16.37
CA PRO A 266 14.96 -24.74 15.71
C PRO A 266 15.97 -23.68 16.18
N THR A 267 16.64 -23.02 15.25
CA THR A 267 17.62 -21.94 15.56
C THR A 267 16.96 -20.60 15.85
N GLY A 268 15.65 -20.47 15.64
CA GLY A 268 14.92 -19.20 15.71
C GLY A 268 14.76 -18.52 14.35
N ILE A 269 15.10 -19.20 13.25
CA ILE A 269 14.92 -18.70 11.88
C ILE A 269 13.82 -19.50 11.19
N PHE A 270 12.82 -18.78 10.70
CA PHE A 270 11.67 -19.28 9.95
C PHE A 270 11.64 -18.64 8.58
N VAL A 271 11.51 -19.44 7.54
CA VAL A 271 11.57 -18.98 6.13
C VAL A 271 10.24 -19.30 5.45
N ASP A 272 9.70 -18.34 4.72
CA ASP A 272 8.50 -18.46 3.89
C ASP A 272 7.28 -19.04 4.65
N ASN A 273 6.63 -20.10 4.19
CA ASN A 273 5.42 -20.66 4.85
C ASN A 273 5.66 -21.07 6.34
N ALA A 274 6.90 -21.27 6.77
CA ALA A 274 7.17 -21.52 8.18
C ALA A 274 6.84 -20.30 9.08
N ILE A 275 6.79 -19.09 8.53
CA ILE A 275 6.40 -17.86 9.22
C ILE A 275 4.92 -17.89 9.65
N ASP A 276 4.06 -18.67 8.98
CA ASP A 276 2.65 -18.78 9.32
C ASP A 276 2.43 -19.32 10.74
N MET A 277 3.33 -20.17 11.23
CA MET A 277 3.29 -20.65 12.63
C MET A 277 3.48 -19.51 13.63
N LEU A 278 4.34 -18.52 13.31
CA LEU A 278 4.55 -17.33 14.13
C LEU A 278 3.35 -16.39 14.05
N THR A 279 2.80 -16.23 12.85
CA THR A 279 1.62 -15.40 12.59
C THR A 279 0.39 -15.90 13.36
N ALA A 280 0.23 -17.22 13.50
CA ALA A 280 -0.88 -17.83 14.23
C ALA A 280 -0.89 -17.50 15.73
N ILE A 281 0.28 -17.24 16.34
CA ILE A 281 0.41 -16.91 17.77
C ILE A 281 0.71 -15.42 18.02
N ARG A 282 0.91 -14.63 16.96
CA ARG A 282 1.19 -13.20 17.05
C ARG A 282 -0.04 -12.42 17.52
N PRO A 283 0.08 -11.50 18.49
CA PRO A 283 -1.02 -10.62 18.90
C PRO A 283 -1.54 -9.80 17.72
N PRO A 284 -2.87 -9.77 17.47
CA PRO A 284 -3.43 -9.02 16.35
C PRO A 284 -3.35 -7.51 16.58
N TRP A 285 -3.12 -6.73 15.51
CA TRP A 285 -3.21 -5.28 15.57
C TRP A 285 -4.65 -4.82 15.86
N THR A 286 -4.78 -3.82 16.72
CA THR A 286 -6.06 -3.13 16.93
C THR A 286 -6.32 -2.13 15.79
N ASP A 287 -7.56 -1.66 15.63
CA ASP A 287 -7.87 -0.59 14.68
C ASP A 287 -7.10 0.70 15.00
N GLN A 288 -6.82 0.98 16.27
CA GLN A 288 -6.01 2.13 16.67
C GLN A 288 -4.55 1.98 16.20
N ASP A 289 -4.01 0.78 16.24
CA ASP A 289 -2.67 0.51 15.70
C ASP A 289 -2.66 0.71 14.19
N ARG A 290 -3.64 0.15 13.47
CA ARG A 290 -3.80 0.34 12.02
C ARG A 290 -3.93 1.81 11.62
N GLU A 291 -4.73 2.60 12.35
CA GLU A 291 -4.86 4.04 12.10
C GLU A 291 -3.53 4.77 12.27
N ARG A 292 -2.76 4.44 13.29
CA ARG A 292 -1.43 5.01 13.51
C ARG A 292 -0.45 4.64 12.40
N TYR A 293 -0.43 3.37 11.98
CA TYR A 293 0.44 2.90 10.89
C TYR A 293 0.07 3.55 9.55
N LEU A 294 -1.22 3.61 9.26
CA LEU A 294 -1.73 4.28 8.07
C LEU A 294 -1.33 5.76 8.06
N GLN A 295 -1.42 6.47 9.18
CA GLN A 295 -1.04 7.88 9.26
C GLN A 295 0.46 8.09 8.96
N ILE A 296 1.34 7.27 9.52
CA ILE A 296 2.79 7.34 9.25
C ILE A 296 3.06 7.16 7.76
N MET A 297 2.48 6.11 7.17
CA MET A 297 2.65 5.82 5.74
C MET A 297 2.12 6.96 4.86
N LEU A 298 0.93 7.52 5.17
CA LEU A 298 0.33 8.61 4.40
C LEU A 298 1.18 9.90 4.43
N GLU A 299 1.73 10.26 5.60
CA GLU A 299 2.61 11.44 5.73
C GLU A 299 3.85 11.29 4.84
N ASP A 300 4.47 10.13 4.85
CA ASP A 300 5.65 9.84 4.02
C ASP A 300 5.28 9.76 2.53
N ALA A 301 4.26 9.01 2.15
CA ALA A 301 3.80 8.86 0.77
C ALA A 301 3.49 10.21 0.12
N MET A 302 2.70 11.06 0.80
CA MET A 302 2.36 12.38 0.29
C MET A 302 3.58 13.29 0.17
N SER A 303 4.52 13.22 1.11
CA SER A 303 5.76 14.01 1.07
C SER A 303 6.65 13.66 -0.12
N LYS A 304 6.47 12.46 -0.68
CA LYS A 304 7.23 11.91 -1.81
C LYS A 304 6.49 11.96 -3.15
N GLY A 305 5.27 12.52 -3.19
CA GLY A 305 4.53 12.69 -4.43
C GLY A 305 3.62 11.52 -4.81
N LEU A 306 3.40 10.56 -3.93
CA LEU A 306 2.46 9.48 -4.17
C LEU A 306 1.01 9.99 -4.04
N THR A 307 0.19 9.67 -5.03
CA THR A 307 -1.26 9.93 -5.07
C THR A 307 -2.08 8.64 -5.11
N GLY A 308 -1.40 7.50 -5.28
CA GLY A 308 -2.01 6.18 -5.26
C GLY A 308 -1.01 5.12 -4.82
N VAL A 309 -1.53 4.06 -4.20
CA VAL A 309 -0.77 2.88 -3.77
C VAL A 309 -1.58 1.63 -4.04
N HIS A 310 -0.95 0.61 -4.63
CA HIS A 310 -1.52 -0.72 -4.70
C HIS A 310 -1.00 -1.52 -3.49
N ASP A 311 -1.92 -1.83 -2.56
CA ASP A 311 -1.62 -2.63 -1.37
C ASP A 311 -1.50 -4.10 -1.77
N ALA A 312 -0.27 -4.59 -1.79
CA ALA A 312 0.07 -5.91 -2.32
C ALA A 312 -0.21 -7.07 -1.34
N GLN A 313 -0.83 -6.79 -0.19
CA GLN A 313 -1.24 -7.81 0.77
C GLN A 313 -2.29 -7.27 1.76
N GLY A 314 -3.54 -7.10 1.32
CA GLY A 314 -4.63 -6.74 2.21
C GLY A 314 -5.42 -7.97 2.68
N PHE A 315 -5.61 -8.13 3.99
CA PHE A 315 -6.34 -9.25 4.56
C PHE A 315 -7.85 -9.01 4.58
N LEU A 316 -8.63 -10.10 4.44
CA LEU A 316 -10.09 -10.03 4.49
C LEU A 316 -10.61 -9.34 5.76
N LYS A 317 -10.01 -9.61 6.91
CA LYS A 317 -10.35 -8.99 8.21
C LYS A 317 -10.07 -7.48 8.28
N GLU A 318 -9.25 -6.93 7.39
CA GLU A 318 -8.88 -5.51 7.34
C GLU A 318 -9.79 -4.68 6.42
N VAL A 319 -10.54 -5.34 5.54
CA VAL A 319 -11.44 -4.65 4.59
C VAL A 319 -12.44 -3.72 5.28
N PRO A 320 -13.07 -4.08 6.42
CA PRO A 320 -13.94 -3.16 7.15
C PRO A 320 -13.22 -1.89 7.64
N PHE A 321 -11.94 -2.00 8.02
CA PHE A 321 -11.11 -0.85 8.39
C PHE A 321 -10.89 0.09 7.20
N TRP A 322 -10.46 -0.43 6.05
CA TRP A 322 -10.22 0.35 4.84
C TRP A 322 -11.49 1.02 4.32
N LYS A 323 -12.61 0.27 4.29
CA LYS A 323 -13.92 0.80 3.92
C LYS A 323 -14.33 1.98 4.80
N ARG A 324 -14.23 1.84 6.13
CA ARG A 324 -14.49 2.92 7.08
C ARG A 324 -13.59 4.13 6.83
N MET A 325 -12.28 3.94 6.62
CA MET A 325 -11.37 5.04 6.34
C MET A 325 -11.75 5.81 5.06
N SER A 326 -12.22 5.10 4.03
CA SER A 326 -12.70 5.70 2.80
C SER A 326 -14.01 6.47 3.02
N GLU A 327 -15.02 5.84 3.64
CA GLU A 327 -16.34 6.45 3.94
C GLU A 327 -16.23 7.70 4.83
N GLU A 328 -15.26 7.73 5.75
CA GLU A 328 -14.96 8.89 6.59
C GLU A 328 -14.10 9.97 5.88
N GLY A 329 -13.72 9.77 4.61
CA GLY A 329 -12.87 10.69 3.86
C GLY A 329 -11.45 10.81 4.44
N ARG A 330 -10.94 9.78 5.06
CA ARG A 330 -9.63 9.72 5.73
C ARG A 330 -8.53 9.12 4.86
N LEU A 331 -8.82 8.82 3.60
CA LEU A 331 -7.85 8.39 2.60
C LEU A 331 -7.59 9.55 1.62
N PRO A 332 -6.48 10.30 1.74
CA PRO A 332 -6.17 11.42 0.86
C PRO A 332 -5.65 10.99 -0.50
N ILE A 333 -5.06 9.81 -0.57
CA ILE A 333 -4.56 9.17 -1.77
C ILE A 333 -5.40 7.93 -2.07
N ARG A 334 -5.25 7.38 -3.27
CA ARG A 334 -6.03 6.23 -3.73
C ARG A 334 -5.36 4.92 -3.34
N PHE A 335 -6.17 3.95 -2.89
CA PHE A 335 -5.72 2.59 -2.56
C PHE A 335 -6.39 1.58 -3.46
N TYR A 336 -5.59 0.74 -4.09
CA TYR A 336 -6.01 -0.45 -4.80
C TYR A 336 -5.52 -1.68 -4.05
N GLN A 337 -6.43 -2.37 -3.35
CA GLN A 337 -6.06 -3.49 -2.50
C GLN A 337 -6.09 -4.81 -3.27
N MET A 338 -5.06 -5.63 -3.07
CA MET A 338 -4.98 -7.02 -3.50
C MET A 338 -5.29 -7.91 -2.30
N LEU A 339 -6.41 -8.62 -2.35
CA LEU A 339 -6.88 -9.47 -1.25
C LEU A 339 -5.96 -10.67 -1.05
N LYS A 340 -5.53 -10.91 0.18
CA LYS A 340 -4.93 -12.18 0.59
C LYS A 340 -5.90 -12.94 1.48
N CYS A 341 -6.22 -14.18 1.10
CA CYS A 341 -6.92 -15.11 1.98
C CYS A 341 -5.97 -15.63 3.06
N GLU A 342 -6.44 -15.76 4.30
CA GLU A 342 -5.59 -16.16 5.43
C GLU A 342 -5.45 -17.68 5.54
N ASP A 343 -6.59 -18.38 5.52
CA ASP A 343 -6.65 -19.81 5.86
C ASP A 343 -7.01 -20.71 4.66
N GLU A 344 -7.13 -20.12 3.46
CA GLU A 344 -7.59 -20.83 2.28
C GLU A 344 -7.04 -20.21 0.99
N ASP A 345 -7.08 -20.97 -0.09
CA ASP A 345 -6.59 -20.51 -1.39
C ASP A 345 -7.59 -19.60 -2.12
N PHE A 346 -8.86 -19.66 -1.74
CA PHE A 346 -9.93 -18.90 -2.37
C PHE A 346 -10.95 -18.41 -1.35
N CYS A 347 -11.09 -17.10 -1.25
CA CYS A 347 -12.10 -16.42 -0.42
C CYS A 347 -12.91 -15.39 -1.21
N GLY A 348 -12.87 -15.46 -2.54
CA GLY A 348 -13.56 -14.51 -3.42
C GLY A 348 -15.08 -14.59 -3.39
N ASP A 349 -15.63 -15.63 -2.77
CA ASP A 349 -17.06 -15.81 -2.49
C ASP A 349 -17.50 -15.29 -1.10
N LYS A 350 -16.54 -14.86 -0.27
CA LYS A 350 -16.82 -14.36 1.08
C LYS A 350 -17.10 -12.86 1.12
N MET A 351 -16.83 -12.14 0.04
CA MET A 351 -17.15 -10.73 -0.06
C MET A 351 -17.24 -10.27 -1.51
N ASP A 352 -18.02 -9.21 -1.72
CA ASP A 352 -18.11 -8.54 -3.01
C ASP A 352 -16.89 -7.64 -3.26
N GLN A 353 -16.56 -7.46 -4.53
CA GLN A 353 -15.59 -6.45 -4.94
C GLN A 353 -16.11 -5.04 -4.56
N ILE A 354 -15.18 -4.15 -4.21
CA ILE A 354 -15.47 -2.74 -3.96
C ILE A 354 -14.89 -1.95 -5.14
N VAL A 355 -15.77 -1.50 -6.02
CA VAL A 355 -15.43 -0.71 -7.21
C VAL A 355 -16.33 0.51 -7.24
N ASP A 356 -15.80 1.62 -6.75
CA ASP A 356 -16.49 2.91 -6.73
C ASP A 356 -15.49 3.97 -7.22
N SER A 357 -15.81 4.63 -8.34
CA SER A 357 -14.95 5.64 -8.96
C SER A 357 -14.75 6.89 -8.08
N ASP A 358 -15.68 7.15 -7.18
CA ASP A 358 -15.63 8.30 -6.28
C ASP A 358 -14.97 7.97 -4.94
N SER A 359 -14.75 6.68 -4.68
CA SER A 359 -14.04 6.19 -3.50
C SER A 359 -12.52 6.22 -3.73
N HIS A 360 -11.77 6.47 -2.64
CA HIS A 360 -10.31 6.30 -2.64
C HIS A 360 -9.90 4.87 -2.25
N PHE A 361 -10.82 3.95 -2.16
CA PHE A 361 -10.55 2.54 -1.86
C PHE A 361 -11.22 1.64 -2.87
N THR A 362 -10.41 0.82 -3.54
CA THR A 362 -10.86 -0.19 -4.51
C THR A 362 -10.33 -1.55 -4.09
N LEU A 363 -11.21 -2.56 -4.10
CA LEU A 363 -10.89 -3.96 -3.86
C LEU A 363 -11.49 -4.80 -4.99
N ARG A 364 -10.67 -5.27 -5.93
CA ARG A 364 -11.11 -6.14 -7.02
C ARG A 364 -10.05 -7.14 -7.48
N SER A 365 -8.99 -7.29 -6.71
CA SER A 365 -7.88 -8.19 -7.07
C SER A 365 -7.47 -9.07 -5.89
N VAL A 366 -6.81 -10.19 -6.23
CA VAL A 366 -6.22 -11.11 -5.26
C VAL A 366 -4.70 -11.09 -5.39
N LYS A 367 -4.00 -11.22 -4.26
CA LYS A 367 -2.55 -11.49 -4.18
C LYS A 367 -2.33 -12.95 -3.84
N LEU A 368 -1.66 -13.64 -4.75
CA LEU A 368 -1.16 -15.00 -4.57
C LEU A 368 0.36 -14.99 -4.50
N PHE A 369 0.95 -16.00 -3.90
CA PHE A 369 2.39 -16.14 -3.73
C PHE A 369 2.87 -17.42 -4.40
N GLY A 370 3.68 -17.27 -5.48
CA GLY A 370 4.23 -18.38 -6.24
C GLY A 370 5.42 -19.02 -5.56
N ASP A 371 6.33 -18.19 -5.09
CA ASP A 371 7.61 -18.60 -4.51
C ASP A 371 8.13 -17.57 -3.48
N GLY A 372 9.33 -17.79 -2.98
CA GLY A 372 10.03 -16.90 -2.08
C GLY A 372 11.01 -15.96 -2.79
N ALA A 373 11.93 -15.33 -2.04
CA ALA A 373 12.86 -14.32 -2.53
C ALA A 373 14.20 -14.90 -3.01
N LEU A 374 14.87 -14.16 -3.91
CA LEU A 374 16.20 -14.51 -4.42
C LEU A 374 17.27 -14.45 -3.32
N GLY A 375 17.22 -13.43 -2.45
CA GLY A 375 18.19 -13.20 -1.39
C GLY A 375 18.26 -14.31 -0.36
N SER A 376 17.11 -14.90 0.02
CA SER A 376 16.99 -16.06 0.92
C SER A 376 17.22 -17.41 0.23
N ARG A 377 17.27 -17.45 -1.10
CA ARG A 377 17.22 -18.64 -1.95
C ARG A 377 15.92 -19.42 -1.86
N GLY A 378 14.82 -18.74 -1.54
CA GLY A 378 13.45 -19.27 -1.58
C GLY A 378 12.84 -19.23 -2.99
N ALA A 379 13.29 -18.33 -3.86
CA ALA A 379 12.81 -18.23 -5.22
C ALA A 379 12.95 -19.56 -5.98
N ALA A 380 11.85 -20.01 -6.61
CA ALA A 380 11.80 -21.31 -7.29
C ALA A 380 12.47 -21.22 -8.66
N LEU A 381 13.58 -21.94 -8.84
CA LEU A 381 14.34 -21.98 -10.08
C LEU A 381 14.17 -23.31 -10.83
N ILE A 382 14.27 -23.25 -12.15
CA ILE A 382 14.27 -24.45 -13.02
C ILE A 382 15.52 -25.27 -12.75
N ASP A 383 16.69 -24.61 -12.65
CA ASP A 383 17.96 -25.24 -12.33
C ASP A 383 18.48 -24.80 -10.95
N ASP A 384 19.44 -25.56 -10.40
CA ASP A 384 20.04 -25.27 -9.10
C ASP A 384 20.57 -23.83 -9.01
N TYR A 385 20.52 -23.22 -7.82
CA TYR A 385 21.27 -22.01 -7.53
C TYR A 385 22.75 -22.23 -7.82
N SER A 386 23.38 -21.33 -8.55
CA SER A 386 24.79 -21.47 -8.96
C SER A 386 25.72 -21.52 -7.75
N ASP A 387 25.38 -20.81 -6.68
CA ASP A 387 26.14 -20.77 -5.42
C ASP A 387 25.64 -21.78 -4.37
N LYS A 388 24.63 -22.61 -4.69
CA LYS A 388 24.13 -23.68 -3.82
C LYS A 388 23.67 -24.89 -4.64
N PRO A 389 24.62 -25.69 -5.18
CA PRO A 389 24.29 -26.91 -5.93
C PRO A 389 23.40 -27.86 -5.13
N GLY A 390 22.42 -28.47 -5.79
CA GLY A 390 21.40 -29.34 -5.17
C GLY A 390 20.23 -28.57 -4.56
N TRP A 391 20.15 -27.24 -4.72
CA TRP A 391 19.07 -26.43 -4.21
C TRP A 391 18.49 -25.52 -5.29
N LYS A 392 17.16 -25.55 -5.45
CA LYS A 392 16.41 -24.79 -6.48
C LYS A 392 15.40 -23.80 -5.91
N GLY A 393 15.38 -23.58 -4.59
CA GLY A 393 14.24 -22.92 -3.95
C GLY A 393 12.99 -23.84 -3.99
N PHE A 394 11.83 -23.25 -3.84
CA PHE A 394 10.57 -24.02 -3.83
C PHE A 394 9.37 -23.15 -4.24
N MET A 395 8.38 -23.80 -4.83
CA MET A 395 7.04 -23.22 -4.97
C MET A 395 6.34 -23.22 -3.61
N LEU A 396 5.63 -22.14 -3.26
CA LEU A 396 4.87 -22.08 -1.99
C LEU A 396 3.61 -22.94 -2.01
N LYS A 397 3.21 -23.44 -3.19
CA LYS A 397 2.13 -24.41 -3.39
C LYS A 397 2.55 -25.43 -4.45
N PRO A 398 2.06 -26.68 -4.37
CA PRO A 398 2.27 -27.67 -5.42
C PRO A 398 1.86 -27.16 -6.82
N GLU A 399 2.60 -27.58 -7.84
CA GLU A 399 2.39 -27.07 -9.22
C GLU A 399 0.96 -27.35 -9.74
N GLU A 400 0.37 -28.47 -9.40
CA GLU A 400 -0.96 -28.87 -9.83
C GLU A 400 -2.09 -27.99 -9.28
N VAL A 401 -1.84 -27.24 -8.21
CA VAL A 401 -2.82 -26.33 -7.60
C VAL A 401 -3.02 -25.07 -8.44
N TRP A 402 -2.00 -24.62 -9.19
CA TRP A 402 -1.99 -23.31 -9.83
C TRP A 402 -3.05 -23.13 -10.91
N LYS A 403 -3.18 -24.10 -11.84
CA LYS A 403 -4.15 -24.01 -12.94
C LYS A 403 -5.60 -23.90 -12.43
N PRO A 404 -6.10 -24.78 -11.56
CA PRO A 404 -7.46 -24.64 -11.03
C PRO A 404 -7.64 -23.39 -10.15
N LEU A 405 -6.63 -22.96 -9.41
CA LEU A 405 -6.70 -21.81 -8.52
C LEU A 405 -6.83 -20.50 -9.31
N VAL A 406 -5.91 -20.24 -10.26
CA VAL A 406 -5.93 -19.03 -11.10
C VAL A 406 -7.24 -18.97 -11.89
N LYS A 407 -7.66 -20.11 -12.47
CA LYS A 407 -8.94 -20.21 -13.19
C LYS A 407 -10.12 -19.85 -12.29
N ARG A 408 -10.20 -20.38 -11.08
CA ARG A 408 -11.30 -20.11 -10.12
C ARG A 408 -11.40 -18.63 -9.77
N TRP A 409 -10.26 -17.97 -9.48
CA TRP A 409 -10.23 -16.53 -9.20
C TRP A 409 -10.66 -15.71 -10.41
N HIS A 410 -10.17 -16.05 -11.59
CA HIS A 410 -10.51 -15.39 -12.84
C HIS A 410 -12.00 -15.52 -13.18
N GLU A 411 -12.57 -16.72 -13.12
CA GLU A 411 -13.99 -16.98 -13.35
C GLU A 411 -14.90 -16.26 -12.35
N ALA A 412 -14.42 -16.01 -11.14
CA ALA A 412 -15.10 -15.18 -10.13
C ALA A 412 -14.98 -13.66 -10.41
N GLY A 413 -14.30 -13.25 -11.49
CA GLY A 413 -14.17 -11.86 -11.94
C GLY A 413 -13.09 -11.05 -11.22
N TRP A 414 -12.23 -11.68 -10.41
CA TRP A 414 -11.13 -11.02 -9.72
C TRP A 414 -9.89 -10.92 -10.59
N GLN A 415 -9.20 -9.77 -10.56
CA GLN A 415 -7.85 -9.69 -11.12
C GLN A 415 -6.91 -10.56 -10.29
N VAL A 416 -6.10 -11.37 -10.95
CA VAL A 416 -5.13 -12.24 -10.29
C VAL A 416 -3.73 -11.65 -10.41
N ASN A 417 -3.12 -11.38 -9.25
CA ASN A 417 -1.77 -10.87 -9.12
C ASN A 417 -0.94 -11.91 -8.38
N VAL A 418 0.14 -12.37 -8.97
CA VAL A 418 0.94 -13.47 -8.41
C VAL A 418 2.37 -13.04 -8.21
N HIS A 419 2.88 -13.16 -6.98
CA HIS A 419 4.30 -13.02 -6.67
C HIS A 419 5.09 -14.08 -7.43
N THR A 420 6.02 -13.65 -8.25
CA THR A 420 6.89 -14.52 -9.04
C THR A 420 8.28 -13.92 -9.15
N ILE A 421 9.23 -14.53 -8.46
CA ILE A 421 10.64 -14.12 -8.50
C ILE A 421 11.47 -15.10 -9.34
N GLY A 422 11.35 -16.41 -9.09
CA GLY A 422 12.08 -17.42 -9.82
C GLY A 422 11.49 -17.75 -11.20
N ASP A 423 12.34 -18.19 -12.11
CA ASP A 423 11.96 -18.58 -13.48
C ASP A 423 11.03 -19.79 -13.51
N LYS A 424 11.13 -20.71 -12.55
CA LYS A 424 10.18 -21.83 -12.39
C LYS A 424 8.80 -21.32 -11.95
N ALA A 425 8.74 -20.40 -11.01
CA ALA A 425 7.48 -19.82 -10.57
C ALA A 425 6.80 -19.05 -11.71
N ALA A 426 7.55 -18.23 -12.44
CA ALA A 426 7.03 -17.52 -13.61
C ALA A 426 6.48 -18.49 -14.65
N HIS A 427 7.17 -19.59 -14.95
CA HIS A 427 6.75 -20.62 -15.90
C HIS A 427 5.42 -21.25 -15.50
N VAL A 428 5.32 -21.75 -14.25
CA VAL A 428 4.12 -22.43 -13.71
C VAL A 428 2.92 -21.49 -13.67
N VAL A 429 3.13 -20.24 -13.23
CA VAL A 429 2.05 -19.25 -13.15
C VAL A 429 1.57 -18.83 -14.54
N LEU A 430 2.48 -18.67 -15.51
CA LEU A 430 2.11 -18.40 -16.90
C LEU A 430 1.31 -19.55 -17.53
N ASP A 431 1.63 -20.81 -17.21
CA ASP A 431 0.83 -21.97 -17.59
C ASP A 431 -0.60 -21.90 -17.05
N ALA A 432 -0.75 -21.42 -15.81
CA ALA A 432 -2.06 -21.28 -15.19
C ALA A 432 -2.85 -20.10 -15.78
N ILE A 433 -2.19 -18.98 -16.06
CA ILE A 433 -2.81 -17.80 -16.73
C ILE A 433 -3.26 -18.14 -18.15
N GLU A 434 -2.42 -18.82 -18.96
CA GLU A 434 -2.76 -19.21 -20.32
C GLU A 434 -3.98 -20.15 -20.33
N ALA A 435 -4.01 -21.15 -19.44
CA ALA A 435 -5.16 -22.03 -19.28
C ALA A 435 -6.45 -21.32 -18.81
N ALA A 436 -6.32 -20.26 -17.99
CA ALA A 436 -7.46 -19.43 -17.59
C ALA A 436 -8.00 -18.61 -18.78
N ILE A 437 -7.11 -17.98 -19.55
CA ILE A 437 -7.48 -17.19 -20.74
C ILE A 437 -8.13 -18.07 -21.82
N GLU A 438 -7.62 -19.29 -22.06
CA GLU A 438 -8.20 -20.23 -23.02
C GLU A 438 -9.62 -20.68 -22.66
N SER A 439 -9.98 -20.60 -21.38
CA SER A 439 -11.33 -20.91 -20.89
C SER A 439 -12.28 -19.72 -20.90
N ASP A 440 -11.84 -18.54 -21.39
CA ASP A 440 -12.56 -17.27 -21.29
C ASP A 440 -13.95 -17.29 -21.92
N THR A 441 -14.89 -16.74 -21.17
CA THR A 441 -16.15 -16.24 -21.68
C THR A 441 -16.02 -14.76 -22.09
N PRO A 442 -16.91 -14.21 -22.94
CA PRO A 442 -16.84 -12.80 -23.34
C PRO A 442 -16.81 -11.79 -22.18
N SER A 443 -17.25 -12.16 -20.99
CA SER A 443 -17.27 -11.32 -19.79
C SER A 443 -15.92 -11.21 -19.06
N CYS A 444 -14.96 -12.08 -19.37
CA CYS A 444 -13.67 -12.16 -18.66
C CYS A 444 -12.49 -11.57 -19.47
N ARG A 445 -12.74 -10.92 -20.60
CA ARG A 445 -11.68 -10.51 -21.57
C ARG A 445 -10.69 -9.46 -21.09
N ASP A 446 -11.02 -8.60 -20.10
CA ASP A 446 -10.11 -7.59 -19.55
C ASP A 446 -9.63 -8.03 -18.16
N ALA A 447 -8.86 -9.10 -18.12
CA ALA A 447 -8.39 -9.72 -16.87
C ALA A 447 -7.21 -8.98 -16.23
N ARG A 448 -6.35 -8.35 -17.06
CA ARG A 448 -5.14 -7.63 -16.62
C ARG A 448 -4.32 -8.41 -15.59
N PHE A 449 -4.08 -9.69 -15.85
CA PHE A 449 -3.22 -10.52 -15.00
C PHE A 449 -1.90 -9.83 -14.72
N ARG A 450 -1.38 -9.97 -13.49
CA ARG A 450 -0.10 -9.38 -13.10
C ARG A 450 0.85 -10.45 -12.56
N LEU A 451 2.10 -10.37 -12.99
CA LEU A 451 3.22 -10.97 -12.28
C LEU A 451 3.85 -9.89 -11.39
N GLU A 452 3.69 -10.06 -10.09
CA GLU A 452 4.36 -9.19 -9.11
C GLU A 452 5.82 -9.60 -9.03
N HIS A 453 6.71 -8.63 -9.03
CA HIS A 453 8.15 -8.72 -9.22
C HIS A 453 8.54 -9.06 -10.66
N ALA A 454 7.97 -10.10 -11.29
CA ALA A 454 8.34 -10.53 -12.65
C ALA A 454 9.86 -10.53 -12.84
N GLN A 455 10.59 -11.10 -11.84
CA GLN A 455 11.98 -10.78 -11.60
C GLN A 455 12.93 -11.58 -12.47
N ILE A 456 12.68 -12.89 -12.59
CA ILE A 456 13.50 -13.80 -13.39
C ILE A 456 12.57 -14.58 -14.32
N MET A 457 12.80 -14.49 -15.62
CA MET A 457 12.05 -15.24 -16.62
C MET A 457 12.98 -15.85 -17.66
N THR A 458 12.62 -17.02 -18.17
CA THR A 458 13.28 -17.51 -19.38
C THR A 458 12.96 -16.59 -20.56
N PRO A 459 13.81 -16.48 -21.59
CA PRO A 459 13.47 -15.70 -22.79
C PRO A 459 12.14 -16.09 -23.42
N LYS A 460 11.76 -17.37 -23.35
CA LYS A 460 10.47 -17.87 -23.87
C LYS A 460 9.28 -17.41 -23.00
N ASP A 461 9.42 -17.44 -21.71
CA ASP A 461 8.35 -17.01 -20.80
C ASP A 461 8.19 -15.49 -20.82
N LEU A 462 9.26 -14.73 -21.03
CA LEU A 462 9.23 -13.30 -21.20
C LEU A 462 8.41 -12.90 -22.45
N GLU A 463 8.70 -13.52 -23.61
CA GLU A 463 7.92 -13.34 -24.84
C GLU A 463 6.45 -13.80 -24.66
N ARG A 464 6.25 -14.95 -24.00
CA ARG A 464 4.94 -15.51 -23.71
C ARG A 464 4.09 -14.59 -22.83
N ALA A 465 4.65 -14.07 -21.74
CA ALA A 465 3.97 -13.16 -20.84
C ALA A 465 3.50 -11.88 -21.57
N ALA A 466 4.37 -11.30 -22.41
CA ALA A 466 4.02 -10.15 -23.24
C ALA A 466 2.89 -10.48 -24.23
N ARG A 467 2.95 -11.63 -24.92
CA ARG A 467 1.92 -12.10 -25.85
C ARG A 467 0.56 -12.33 -25.18
N LEU A 468 0.55 -12.82 -23.93
CA LEU A 468 -0.65 -13.02 -23.13
C LEU A 468 -1.22 -11.71 -22.56
N GLY A 469 -0.52 -10.57 -22.71
CA GLY A 469 -0.94 -9.28 -22.17
C GLY A 469 -0.81 -9.20 -20.65
N VAL A 470 0.03 -10.02 -20.04
CA VAL A 470 0.30 -9.99 -18.60
C VAL A 470 1.05 -8.70 -18.25
N ILE A 471 0.71 -8.07 -17.16
CA ILE A 471 1.41 -6.87 -16.67
C ILE A 471 2.58 -7.30 -15.80
N ALA A 472 3.79 -6.84 -16.11
CA ALA A 472 4.94 -6.99 -15.23
C ALA A 472 4.95 -5.83 -14.22
N SER A 473 4.66 -6.14 -12.94
CA SER A 473 4.67 -5.19 -11.83
C SER A 473 6.03 -5.28 -11.14
N VAL A 474 6.96 -4.40 -11.55
CA VAL A 474 8.37 -4.51 -11.19
C VAL A 474 8.79 -3.45 -10.17
N GLN A 475 9.84 -3.78 -9.41
CA GLN A 475 10.44 -2.90 -8.42
C GLN A 475 11.88 -2.58 -8.87
N PRO A 476 12.12 -1.39 -9.44
CA PRO A 476 13.46 -1.09 -9.97
C PRO A 476 14.57 -1.08 -8.93
N THR A 477 14.26 -0.72 -7.69
CA THR A 477 15.20 -0.76 -6.58
C THR A 477 15.65 -2.18 -6.22
N HIS A 478 14.78 -3.19 -6.39
CA HIS A 478 15.20 -4.59 -6.20
C HIS A 478 16.37 -4.98 -7.12
N ALA A 479 16.38 -4.51 -8.37
CA ALA A 479 17.50 -4.78 -9.28
C ALA A 479 18.79 -4.17 -8.77
N THR A 480 18.75 -2.97 -8.19
CA THR A 480 19.95 -2.28 -7.70
C THR A 480 20.38 -2.71 -6.29
N SER A 481 19.48 -3.29 -5.52
CA SER A 481 19.80 -3.96 -4.26
C SER A 481 20.35 -5.36 -4.46
N ASP A 482 19.78 -6.12 -5.39
CA ASP A 482 20.16 -7.52 -5.65
C ASP A 482 21.42 -7.66 -6.52
N MET A 483 21.78 -6.66 -7.32
CA MET A 483 22.89 -6.72 -8.29
C MET A 483 24.24 -7.14 -7.68
N TRP A 484 24.40 -7.03 -6.36
CA TRP A 484 25.63 -7.37 -5.65
C TRP A 484 25.77 -8.88 -5.36
N TYR A 485 24.70 -9.65 -5.56
CA TYR A 485 24.70 -11.10 -5.35
C TYR A 485 23.89 -11.90 -6.37
N ALA A 486 23.07 -11.23 -7.18
CA ALA A 486 22.18 -11.92 -8.11
C ALA A 486 22.92 -12.79 -9.13
N GLU A 487 24.09 -12.35 -9.63
CA GLU A 487 24.90 -13.11 -10.58
C GLU A 487 25.51 -14.35 -9.91
N ASP A 488 25.92 -14.27 -8.65
CA ASP A 488 26.38 -15.43 -7.88
C ASP A 488 25.27 -16.49 -7.72
N ARG A 489 24.01 -16.02 -7.51
CA ARG A 489 22.83 -16.89 -7.37
C ARG A 489 22.45 -17.59 -8.65
N LEU A 490 22.47 -16.87 -9.77
CA LEU A 490 21.89 -17.29 -11.05
C LEU A 490 22.91 -17.80 -12.06
N GLY A 491 24.15 -17.36 -11.95
CA GLY A 491 25.18 -17.60 -12.95
C GLY A 491 25.01 -16.73 -14.20
N PRO A 492 26.00 -16.78 -15.13
CA PRO A 492 26.16 -15.82 -16.24
C PRO A 492 25.07 -15.91 -17.32
N ASP A 493 24.32 -16.98 -17.39
CA ASP A 493 23.29 -17.16 -18.41
C ASP A 493 21.89 -16.78 -17.91
N ARG A 494 21.46 -17.25 -16.74
CA ARG A 494 20.14 -16.93 -16.19
C ARG A 494 20.00 -15.48 -15.77
N ILE A 495 21.09 -14.83 -15.35
CA ILE A 495 21.08 -13.41 -14.99
C ILE A 495 20.62 -12.51 -16.15
N LYS A 496 20.77 -12.93 -17.39
CA LYS A 496 20.30 -12.19 -18.58
C LYS A 496 18.78 -12.12 -18.69
N GLY A 497 18.07 -13.04 -18.05
CA GLY A 497 16.60 -13.04 -17.94
C GLY A 497 16.10 -12.42 -16.65
N ALA A 498 16.98 -11.92 -15.79
CA ALA A 498 16.62 -11.27 -14.55
C ALA A 498 16.51 -9.74 -14.75
N TYR A 499 15.42 -9.16 -14.23
CA TYR A 499 15.13 -7.72 -14.34
C TYR A 499 15.18 -7.22 -15.80
N ALA A 500 14.69 -8.04 -16.72
CA ALA A 500 14.81 -7.84 -18.18
C ALA A 500 13.69 -6.93 -18.72
N TRP A 501 13.60 -5.70 -18.20
CA TRP A 501 12.47 -4.79 -18.45
C TRP A 501 12.43 -4.28 -19.90
N ARG A 502 13.60 -3.89 -20.44
CA ARG A 502 13.70 -3.46 -21.85
C ARG A 502 13.31 -4.60 -22.80
N SER A 503 13.81 -5.80 -22.50
CA SER A 503 13.45 -6.99 -23.27
C SER A 503 11.95 -7.26 -23.23
N TYR A 504 11.30 -7.10 -22.06
CA TYR A 504 9.86 -7.25 -21.92
C TYR A 504 9.06 -6.22 -22.75
N LEU A 505 9.45 -4.94 -22.68
CA LEU A 505 8.84 -3.87 -23.49
C LEU A 505 9.04 -4.10 -24.99
N ASN A 506 10.20 -4.59 -25.43
CA ASN A 506 10.49 -4.89 -26.82
C ASN A 506 9.58 -6.00 -27.39
N HIS A 507 9.08 -6.90 -26.55
CA HIS A 507 8.05 -7.88 -26.92
C HIS A 507 6.60 -7.33 -26.87
N GLY A 508 6.43 -6.03 -26.59
CA GLY A 508 5.10 -5.37 -26.50
C GLY A 508 4.43 -5.56 -25.14
N GLY A 509 5.16 -6.03 -24.13
CA GLY A 509 4.67 -6.15 -22.76
C GLY A 509 4.41 -4.79 -22.11
N ARG A 510 3.59 -4.76 -21.07
CA ARG A 510 3.30 -3.57 -20.26
C ARG A 510 3.96 -3.70 -18.88
N ILE A 511 4.63 -2.64 -18.43
CA ILE A 511 5.30 -2.59 -17.13
C ILE A 511 4.64 -1.53 -16.26
N THR A 512 4.41 -1.84 -15.00
CA THR A 512 4.08 -0.87 -13.96
C THR A 512 5.15 -0.90 -12.86
N LEU A 513 5.42 0.25 -12.25
CA LEU A 513 6.50 0.39 -11.28
C LEU A 513 5.96 0.55 -9.87
N GLY A 514 6.59 -0.13 -8.93
CA GLY A 514 6.35 -0.01 -7.49
C GLY A 514 7.67 -0.07 -6.72
N SER A 515 7.60 0.05 -5.41
CA SER A 515 8.77 -0.02 -4.53
C SER A 515 8.81 -1.28 -3.68
N ASP A 516 7.65 -1.89 -3.45
CA ASP A 516 7.48 -2.95 -2.46
C ASP A 516 7.79 -2.46 -1.03
N PHE A 517 7.51 -1.15 -0.76
CA PHE A 517 7.77 -0.60 0.56
C PHE A 517 7.00 -1.39 1.65
N PRO A 518 7.64 -1.71 2.79
CA PRO A 518 8.93 -1.26 3.32
C PRO A 518 10.13 -2.14 2.97
N VAL A 519 10.03 -3.10 2.03
CA VAL A 519 11.20 -3.87 1.53
C VAL A 519 12.25 -2.89 1.00
N GLU A 520 11.79 -1.96 0.17
CA GLU A 520 12.58 -0.83 -0.30
C GLU A 520 11.97 0.51 0.20
N SER A 521 12.59 1.60 -0.18
CA SER A 521 12.13 2.93 0.21
C SER A 521 10.82 3.30 -0.46
N ILE A 522 9.90 3.91 0.29
CA ILE A 522 8.65 4.50 -0.24
C ILE A 522 8.89 5.69 -1.21
N ASP A 523 10.13 6.19 -1.34
CA ASP A 523 10.44 7.31 -2.22
C ASP A 523 10.47 6.88 -3.69
N PRO A 524 9.49 7.27 -4.53
CA PRO A 524 9.40 6.83 -5.91
C PRO A 524 10.56 7.34 -6.78
N LEU A 525 11.27 8.41 -6.38
CA LEU A 525 12.44 8.89 -7.12
C LEU A 525 13.59 7.89 -7.09
N LYS A 526 13.70 7.06 -6.04
CA LYS A 526 14.69 5.97 -6.00
C LYS A 526 14.37 4.90 -7.03
N GLY A 527 13.09 4.50 -7.14
CA GLY A 527 12.63 3.60 -8.19
C GLY A 527 12.82 4.19 -9.59
N PHE A 528 12.49 5.47 -9.78
CA PHE A 528 12.71 6.18 -11.04
C PHE A 528 14.19 6.20 -11.43
N TYR A 529 15.07 6.56 -10.49
CA TYR A 529 16.52 6.57 -10.69
C TYR A 529 17.06 5.19 -11.06
N ALA A 530 16.70 4.15 -10.27
CA ALA A 530 17.10 2.78 -10.54
C ALA A 530 16.62 2.29 -11.91
N ALA A 531 15.41 2.63 -12.33
CA ALA A 531 14.84 2.28 -13.63
C ALA A 531 15.65 2.85 -14.80
N VAL A 532 16.05 4.13 -14.71
CA VAL A 532 16.72 4.83 -15.82
C VAL A 532 18.24 4.69 -15.80
N THR A 533 18.84 4.43 -14.64
CA THR A 533 20.32 4.35 -14.49
C THR A 533 20.85 2.94 -14.28
N ARG A 534 20.07 2.07 -13.61
CA ARG A 534 20.54 0.75 -13.13
C ARG A 534 21.74 0.88 -12.19
N LEU A 535 21.76 1.94 -11.39
CA LEU A 535 22.76 2.23 -10.37
C LEU A 535 22.12 2.22 -8.98
N ALA A 536 22.89 1.85 -7.97
CA ALA A 536 22.54 2.13 -6.57
C ALA A 536 22.53 3.65 -6.30
N GLU A 537 21.91 4.08 -5.20
CA GLU A 537 21.77 5.50 -4.84
C GLU A 537 23.12 6.26 -4.77
N ASP A 538 24.21 5.56 -4.50
CA ASP A 538 25.57 6.10 -4.47
C ASP A 538 26.24 6.17 -5.86
N GLY A 539 25.51 5.86 -6.92
CA GLY A 539 25.99 5.89 -8.30
C GLY A 539 26.89 4.72 -8.67
N GLN A 540 26.88 3.62 -7.89
CA GLN A 540 27.71 2.45 -8.14
C GLN A 540 26.91 1.27 -8.74
N SER A 541 27.61 0.39 -9.42
CA SER A 541 27.13 -0.96 -9.79
C SER A 541 28.32 -1.91 -9.95
N PRO A 542 28.11 -3.23 -9.91
CA PRO A 542 29.17 -4.22 -10.17
C PRO A 542 29.83 -4.08 -11.55
N GLN A 543 29.09 -3.53 -12.52
CA GLN A 543 29.58 -3.30 -13.89
C GLN A 543 30.04 -1.86 -14.11
N GLY A 544 30.19 -1.07 -13.04
CA GLY A 544 30.71 0.30 -13.08
C GLY A 544 29.61 1.35 -13.35
N LYS A 545 30.04 2.58 -13.64
CA LYS A 545 29.17 3.76 -13.75
C LYS A 545 28.16 3.72 -14.91
N GLY A 546 28.28 2.79 -15.82
CA GLY A 546 27.30 2.59 -16.91
C GLY A 546 25.99 1.96 -16.44
N GLY A 547 25.92 1.47 -15.22
CA GLY A 547 24.79 0.74 -14.66
C GLY A 547 24.89 -0.77 -14.86
N TRP A 548 24.17 -1.51 -14.05
CA TRP A 548 24.13 -2.98 -14.10
C TRP A 548 23.23 -3.45 -15.25
N TYR A 549 23.77 -4.23 -16.19
CA TYR A 549 23.09 -4.63 -17.44
C TYR A 549 22.40 -3.44 -18.12
N PRO A 550 23.18 -2.43 -18.61
CA PRO A 550 22.63 -1.15 -19.07
C PRO A 550 21.70 -1.26 -20.28
N GLY A 551 21.73 -2.39 -21.00
CA GLY A 551 20.77 -2.69 -22.08
C GLY A 551 19.34 -2.85 -21.60
N GLU A 552 19.11 -3.09 -20.32
CA GLU A 552 17.79 -3.26 -19.72
C GLU A 552 17.24 -1.98 -19.03
N LYS A 553 17.89 -0.83 -19.20
CA LYS A 553 17.41 0.47 -18.71
C LYS A 553 16.06 0.85 -19.33
N LEU A 554 15.22 1.48 -18.54
CA LEU A 554 14.07 2.21 -19.06
C LEU A 554 14.47 3.63 -19.45
N THR A 555 13.76 4.23 -20.39
CA THR A 555 13.81 5.66 -20.61
C THR A 555 13.02 6.39 -19.51
N ARG A 556 13.29 7.68 -19.30
CA ARG A 556 12.51 8.51 -18.34
C ARG A 556 11.03 8.54 -18.71
N VAL A 557 10.70 8.48 -20.01
CA VAL A 557 9.32 8.41 -20.51
C VAL A 557 8.64 7.15 -20.00
N GLU A 558 9.27 5.99 -20.17
CA GLU A 558 8.74 4.70 -19.73
C GLU A 558 8.65 4.61 -18.21
N ALA A 559 9.65 5.12 -17.48
CA ALA A 559 9.62 5.18 -16.03
C ALA A 559 8.46 6.06 -15.51
N LEU A 560 8.27 7.26 -16.10
CA LEU A 560 7.15 8.13 -15.73
C LEU A 560 5.81 7.46 -16.05
N ARG A 561 5.65 6.83 -17.20
CA ARG A 561 4.44 6.10 -17.56
C ARG A 561 4.16 4.94 -16.60
N GLY A 562 5.18 4.14 -16.27
CA GLY A 562 5.08 3.03 -15.33
C GLY A 562 4.63 3.44 -13.91
N MET A 563 4.98 4.66 -13.49
CA MET A 563 4.59 5.23 -12.20
C MET A 563 3.31 6.08 -12.27
N THR A 564 2.66 6.19 -13.41
CA THR A 564 1.45 7.02 -13.57
C THR A 564 0.37 6.25 -14.34
N ILE A 565 0.28 6.40 -15.66
CA ILE A 565 -0.82 5.85 -16.47
C ILE A 565 -0.83 4.31 -16.50
N ASP A 566 0.34 3.66 -16.50
CA ASP A 566 0.40 2.20 -16.51
C ASP A 566 0.07 1.62 -15.12
N GLY A 567 0.39 2.34 -14.02
CA GLY A 567 -0.11 2.04 -12.69
C GLY A 567 -1.62 2.16 -12.60
N ALA A 568 -2.19 3.24 -13.14
CA ALA A 568 -3.65 3.42 -13.23
C ALA A 568 -4.30 2.30 -14.06
N TYR A 569 -3.72 1.95 -15.21
CA TYR A 569 -4.19 0.82 -16.03
C TYR A 569 -4.18 -0.49 -15.22
N ALA A 570 -3.10 -0.76 -14.49
CA ALA A 570 -2.96 -2.00 -13.72
C ALA A 570 -3.99 -2.14 -12.60
N SER A 571 -4.62 -1.04 -12.16
CA SER A 571 -5.70 -1.00 -11.15
C SER A 571 -7.09 -0.73 -11.76
N PHE A 572 -7.25 -0.85 -13.07
CA PHE A 572 -8.50 -0.55 -13.80
C PHE A 572 -9.00 0.89 -13.66
N SER A 573 -8.18 1.81 -13.19
CA SER A 573 -8.55 3.22 -13.17
C SER A 573 -8.43 3.80 -14.57
N ASN A 574 -9.55 4.25 -15.11
CA ASN A 574 -9.60 4.86 -16.45
C ASN A 574 -9.62 6.40 -16.39
N ASP A 575 -9.63 6.98 -15.21
CA ASP A 575 -9.81 8.40 -14.93
C ASP A 575 -8.65 9.05 -14.18
N THR A 576 -7.59 8.31 -13.84
CA THR A 576 -6.39 8.79 -13.14
C THR A 576 -5.10 8.53 -13.94
N GLY A 577 -3.93 8.85 -13.37
CA GLY A 577 -2.61 8.59 -13.96
C GLY A 577 -2.25 9.44 -15.18
N SER A 578 -3.06 10.44 -15.53
CA SER A 578 -2.85 11.33 -16.67
C SER A 578 -3.46 12.71 -16.40
N LEU A 579 -2.89 13.76 -17.01
CA LEU A 579 -3.45 15.12 -17.00
C LEU A 579 -4.09 15.50 -18.34
N THR A 580 -4.60 14.52 -19.08
CA THR A 580 -5.39 14.76 -20.28
C THR A 580 -6.84 15.12 -19.93
N VAL A 581 -7.55 15.75 -20.87
CA VAL A 581 -8.94 16.18 -20.68
C VAL A 581 -9.85 14.99 -20.35
N GLY A 582 -10.70 15.14 -19.33
CA GLY A 582 -11.62 14.13 -18.82
C GLY A 582 -11.03 13.24 -17.71
N ARG A 583 -9.80 13.50 -17.28
CA ARG A 583 -9.16 12.78 -16.16
C ARG A 583 -9.28 13.56 -14.85
N LYS A 584 -9.31 12.88 -13.74
CA LYS A 584 -9.17 13.46 -12.39
C LYS A 584 -7.84 14.18 -12.28
N PHE A 585 -7.83 15.31 -11.61
CA PHE A 585 -6.62 16.10 -11.44
C PHE A 585 -5.85 15.65 -10.20
N ASP A 586 -5.13 14.55 -10.37
CA ASP A 586 -4.14 14.04 -9.43
C ASP A 586 -2.75 14.42 -9.99
N ALA A 587 -2.01 15.23 -9.26
CA ALA A 587 -0.79 15.82 -9.79
C ALA A 587 0.29 16.05 -8.73
N VAL A 588 1.55 16.05 -9.16
CA VAL A 588 2.71 16.44 -8.36
C VAL A 588 3.39 17.64 -8.99
N ILE A 589 3.71 18.64 -8.17
CA ILE A 589 4.56 19.76 -8.52
C ILE A 589 5.97 19.46 -8.01
N TRP A 590 6.93 19.46 -8.92
CA TRP A 590 8.33 19.25 -8.65
C TRP A 590 9.09 20.59 -8.64
N GLU A 591 10.09 20.73 -7.78
CA GLU A 591 10.92 21.95 -7.74
C GLU A 591 11.86 22.06 -8.94
N ASP A 592 12.12 20.92 -9.63
CA ASP A 592 12.94 20.83 -10.83
C ASP A 592 12.25 20.02 -11.94
N ASP A 593 12.84 19.97 -13.12
CA ASP A 593 12.33 19.17 -14.23
C ASP A 593 12.90 17.75 -14.18
N LEU A 594 12.17 16.84 -13.52
CA LEU A 594 12.52 15.41 -13.40
C LEU A 594 12.86 14.75 -14.74
N MET A 595 12.29 15.24 -15.83
CA MET A 595 12.51 14.69 -17.16
C MET A 595 13.80 15.24 -17.85
N LYS A 596 14.47 16.23 -17.23
CA LYS A 596 15.63 16.91 -17.84
C LYS A 596 16.84 17.07 -16.93
N VAL A 597 16.70 17.05 -15.60
CA VAL A 597 17.85 17.10 -14.70
C VAL A 597 18.87 16.02 -15.06
N PRO A 598 20.18 16.23 -14.84
CA PRO A 598 21.18 15.17 -14.96
C PRO A 598 20.78 13.93 -14.17
N ASP A 599 21.23 12.74 -14.59
CA ASP A 599 20.82 11.48 -13.93
C ASP A 599 21.24 11.45 -12.46
N ASP A 600 22.39 11.99 -12.12
CA ASP A 600 22.92 12.09 -10.75
C ASP A 600 22.20 13.13 -9.87
N GLU A 601 21.36 13.98 -10.45
CA GLU A 601 20.54 14.97 -9.71
C GLU A 601 19.09 14.48 -9.50
N ILE A 602 18.67 13.35 -10.08
CA ILE A 602 17.29 12.84 -9.97
C ILE A 602 16.87 12.67 -8.50
N LEU A 603 17.74 12.14 -7.66
CA LEU A 603 17.48 11.89 -6.24
C LEU A 603 17.39 13.18 -5.39
N GLU A 604 17.86 14.30 -5.91
CA GLU A 604 17.83 15.61 -5.24
C GLU A 604 16.55 16.41 -5.56
N VAL A 605 15.79 15.99 -6.58
CA VAL A 605 14.53 16.64 -6.98
C VAL A 605 13.52 16.57 -5.84
N LYS A 606 12.87 17.69 -5.51
CA LYS A 606 11.96 17.79 -4.37
C LYS A 606 10.52 17.98 -4.81
N VAL A 607 9.63 17.39 -4.01
CA VAL A 607 8.19 17.62 -4.14
C VAL A 607 7.84 18.97 -3.54
N LYS A 608 7.24 19.87 -4.33
CA LYS A 608 6.70 21.15 -3.89
C LYS A 608 5.28 21.04 -3.38
N GLY A 609 4.47 20.24 -4.06
CA GLY A 609 3.08 20.05 -3.68
C GLY A 609 2.44 18.85 -4.36
N VAL A 610 1.48 18.24 -3.67
CA VAL A 610 0.70 17.09 -4.15
C VAL A 610 -0.77 17.45 -4.13
N ILE A 611 -1.45 17.12 -5.21
CA ILE A 611 -2.85 17.42 -5.45
C ILE A 611 -3.56 16.11 -5.79
N VAL A 612 -4.71 15.86 -5.17
CA VAL A 612 -5.62 14.75 -5.49
C VAL A 612 -7.05 15.31 -5.61
N ASP A 613 -7.79 14.91 -6.64
CA ASP A 613 -9.12 15.45 -6.96
C ASP A 613 -9.15 16.99 -7.00
N GLY A 614 -8.08 17.61 -7.46
CA GLY A 614 -7.94 19.08 -7.49
C GLY A 614 -7.73 19.75 -6.12
N LYS A 615 -7.54 18.98 -5.05
CA LYS A 615 -7.29 19.47 -3.69
C LYS A 615 -5.83 19.29 -3.30
N VAL A 616 -5.23 20.32 -2.71
CA VAL A 616 -3.86 20.21 -2.18
C VAL A 616 -3.89 19.34 -0.93
N ILE A 617 -3.23 18.18 -0.99
CA ILE A 617 -3.13 17.24 0.12
C ILE A 617 -1.80 17.36 0.86
N TRP A 618 -0.75 17.89 0.21
CA TRP A 618 0.56 18.12 0.80
C TRP A 618 1.25 19.33 0.14
N GLY A 619 2.07 20.08 0.90
CA GLY A 619 2.87 21.18 0.37
C GLY A 619 2.05 22.37 -0.13
N SER A 620 2.47 22.97 -1.26
CA SER A 620 1.83 24.17 -1.82
C SER A 620 1.92 24.20 -3.35
N VAL A 621 1.06 25.02 -3.99
CA VAL A 621 1.01 25.14 -5.46
C VAL A 621 1.76 26.38 -5.98
N GLY A 622 2.15 27.30 -5.13
CA GLY A 622 2.83 28.54 -5.56
C GLY A 622 3.31 29.39 -4.40
#